data_066318eec49ff383e9b3120ec35062a4
#
_entry.id   066318eec49ff383e9b3120ec35062a4
#
_cell.length_a   1.000
_cell.length_b   1.000
_cell.length_c   1.000
_cell.angle_alpha   90.00
_cell.angle_beta   90.00
_cell.angle_gamma   90.00
#
_symmetry.space_group_name_H-M   'P 1'
#
loop_
_entity.id
_entity.type
_entity.pdbx_description
1 polymer ?
#
loop_
_entity_poly.entity_id
_entity_poly.type
_entity_poly.pdbx_seq_one_letter_code
_entity_poly.pdbx_strand_id
1 'polypeptide(L)'
;AISIAVSFPATAIRANIIDNARSKQGKYRPYLLSMALPACLLVVGMVMVPYEKIESQNVKALIVLLFNIGFQFFYMFFYESYENLIMVLSPDTQERANVLTIKSVVYSMAPSIATAVLPLVAKVATNNDLYDMKLYRILYPPFAILGVICSVYIFANTQEKIVQARSHVVQIKFLDAVRAVAKNKLFWVISLAGWIGFLESTYGNMLQWCYQYHNTKEDGVGAGLYTI
;
A
#
# COMPACT_ATOMS: atom_id res chain seq x y z
N ALA A 1 4.94 10.11 -13.05
CA ALA A 1 6.37 10.42 -13.13
C ALA A 1 6.87 11.19 -11.90
N ILE A 2 6.26 12.32 -11.50
CA ILE A 2 6.71 13.15 -10.35
C ILE A 2 6.65 12.36 -9.03
N SER A 3 5.57 11.63 -8.76
CA SER A 3 5.44 10.82 -7.54
C SER A 3 6.52 9.72 -7.44
N ILE A 4 6.90 9.12 -8.55
CA ILE A 4 7.98 8.12 -8.60
C ILE A 4 9.33 8.77 -8.28
N ALA A 5 9.63 9.94 -8.84
CA ALA A 5 10.86 10.66 -8.57
C ALA A 5 11.00 11.05 -7.10
N VAL A 6 9.89 11.40 -6.42
CA VAL A 6 9.86 11.72 -5.00
C VAL A 6 9.94 10.47 -4.12
N SER A 7 9.37 9.34 -4.55
CA SER A 7 9.39 8.10 -3.77
C SER A 7 10.80 7.51 -3.62
N PHE A 8 11.68 7.73 -4.59
CA PHE A 8 13.04 7.17 -4.56
C PHE A 8 13.89 7.69 -3.38
N PRO A 9 14.08 9.01 -3.18
CA PRO A 9 14.76 9.51 -1.99
C PRO A 9 14.00 9.23 -0.69
N ALA A 10 12.66 9.24 -0.73
CA ALA A 10 11.84 8.90 0.42
C ALA A 10 12.09 7.48 0.93
N THR A 11 12.33 6.50 0.03
CA THR A 11 12.67 5.13 0.42
C THR A 11 13.99 5.06 1.19
N ALA A 12 15.02 5.77 0.73
CA ALA A 12 16.31 5.82 1.43
C ALA A 12 16.18 6.46 2.83
N ILE A 13 15.38 7.52 2.95
CA ILE A 13 15.10 8.19 4.23
C ILE A 13 14.36 7.23 5.18
N ARG A 14 13.32 6.53 4.69
CA ARG A 14 12.55 5.57 5.49
C ARG A 14 13.44 4.43 6.00
N ALA A 15 14.22 3.81 5.13
CA ALA A 15 15.13 2.74 5.49
C ALA A 15 16.09 3.19 6.60
N ASN A 16 16.67 4.38 6.46
CA ASN A 16 17.57 4.94 7.48
C ASN A 16 16.86 5.18 8.83
N ILE A 17 15.64 5.71 8.81
CA ILE A 17 14.85 5.94 10.04
C ILE A 17 14.52 4.61 10.72
N ILE A 18 14.04 3.61 9.97
CA ILE A 18 13.68 2.30 10.51
C ILE A 18 14.93 1.59 11.05
N ASP A 19 16.05 1.66 10.33
CA ASP A 19 17.30 0.99 10.75
C ASP A 19 17.93 1.60 11.99
N ASN A 20 17.78 2.89 12.19
CA ASN A 20 18.26 3.60 13.37
C ASN A 20 17.26 3.65 14.53
N ALA A 21 16.05 3.09 14.36
CA ALA A 21 15.04 3.08 15.40
C ALA A 21 15.48 2.26 16.63
N ARG A 22 15.39 2.87 17.80
CA ARG A 22 15.76 2.27 19.10
C ARG A 22 14.62 2.38 20.10
N SER A 23 13.44 1.92 19.73
CA SER A 23 12.31 1.93 20.64
C SER A 23 12.36 0.77 21.64
N LYS A 24 11.88 1.02 22.88
CA LYS A 24 11.67 -0.03 23.88
C LYS A 24 10.59 -1.04 23.49
N GLN A 25 9.70 -0.65 22.58
CA GLN A 25 8.57 -1.45 22.11
C GLN A 25 8.88 -2.31 20.87
N GLY A 26 10.14 -2.31 20.42
CA GLY A 26 10.58 -2.99 19.21
C GLY A 26 11.00 -2.00 18.10
N LYS A 27 11.57 -2.54 17.02
CA LYS A 27 12.06 -1.75 15.90
C LYS A 27 10.94 -1.38 14.92
N TYR A 28 10.00 -2.29 14.67
CA TYR A 28 8.96 -2.17 13.64
C TYR A 28 7.57 -1.84 14.18
N ARG A 29 7.23 -2.37 15.36
CA ARG A 29 5.91 -2.20 15.98
C ARG A 29 5.43 -0.74 16.12
N PRO A 30 6.24 0.21 16.58
CA PRO A 30 5.80 1.59 16.74
C PRO A 30 5.31 2.22 15.45
N TYR A 31 5.91 1.86 14.31
CA TYR A 31 5.55 2.42 13.01
C TYR A 31 4.21 1.90 12.48
N LEU A 32 3.77 0.71 12.91
CA LEU A 32 2.44 0.20 12.55
C LEU A 32 1.33 1.12 13.07
N LEU A 33 1.49 1.62 14.30
CA LEU A 33 0.47 2.50 14.88
C LEU A 33 0.65 3.96 14.42
N SER A 34 1.89 4.47 14.48
CA SER A 34 2.15 5.89 14.21
C SER A 34 1.98 6.27 12.74
N MET A 35 2.16 5.32 11.80
CA MET A 35 2.08 5.60 10.37
C MET A 35 0.74 5.20 9.75
N ALA A 36 0.02 4.24 10.34
CA ALA A 36 -1.30 3.86 9.86
C ALA A 36 -2.32 5.01 9.96
N LEU A 37 -2.32 5.72 11.09
CA LEU A 37 -3.27 6.80 11.33
C LEU A 37 -3.12 7.95 10.33
N PRO A 38 -1.93 8.57 10.11
CA PRO A 38 -1.79 9.62 9.12
C PRO A 38 -2.04 9.13 7.68
N ALA A 39 -1.67 7.87 7.35
CA ALA A 39 -2.00 7.30 6.04
C ALA A 39 -3.51 7.24 5.82
N CYS A 40 -4.27 6.73 6.78
CA CYS A 40 -5.73 6.66 6.71
C CYS A 40 -6.37 8.05 6.65
N LEU A 41 -5.88 9.00 7.44
CA LEU A 41 -6.37 10.38 7.41
C LEU A 41 -6.15 11.06 6.06
N LEU A 42 -5.01 10.83 5.43
CA LEU A 42 -4.71 11.39 4.11
C LEU A 42 -5.61 10.79 3.01
N VAL A 43 -5.90 9.49 3.05
CA VAL A 43 -6.82 8.86 2.10
C VAL A 43 -8.23 9.43 2.27
N VAL A 44 -8.73 9.48 3.49
CA VAL A 44 -10.06 10.05 3.78
C VAL A 44 -10.08 11.54 3.41
N GLY A 45 -9.04 12.30 3.76
CA GLY A 45 -8.91 13.70 3.40
C GLY A 45 -8.95 13.93 1.90
N MET A 46 -8.22 13.12 1.12
CA MET A 46 -8.22 13.22 -0.34
C MET A 46 -9.62 13.07 -0.95
N VAL A 47 -10.40 12.12 -0.44
CA VAL A 47 -11.75 11.84 -0.96
C VAL A 47 -12.77 12.88 -0.48
N MET A 48 -12.57 13.47 0.70
CA MET A 48 -13.47 14.47 1.27
C MET A 48 -13.32 15.86 0.66
N VAL A 49 -12.25 16.13 -0.10
CA VAL A 49 -12.08 17.41 -0.79
C VAL A 49 -13.24 17.65 -1.76
N PRO A 50 -13.90 18.82 -1.71
CA PRO A 50 -14.99 19.16 -2.62
C PRO A 50 -14.45 19.62 -3.99
N TYR A 51 -13.97 18.68 -4.79
CA TYR A 51 -13.40 18.96 -6.13
C TYR A 51 -14.38 19.66 -7.08
N GLU A 52 -15.66 19.52 -6.84
CA GLU A 52 -16.73 20.17 -7.64
C GLU A 52 -16.68 21.69 -7.53
N LYS A 53 -16.23 22.23 -6.39
CA LYS A 53 -16.12 23.68 -6.13
C LYS A 53 -14.82 24.30 -6.66
N ILE A 54 -13.90 23.51 -7.14
CA ILE A 54 -12.60 23.97 -7.64
C ILE A 54 -12.69 24.05 -9.16
N GLU A 55 -12.61 25.24 -9.74
CA GLU A 55 -12.72 25.43 -11.20
C GLU A 55 -11.44 25.00 -11.93
N SER A 56 -10.27 25.32 -11.37
CA SER A 56 -8.97 25.05 -12.01
C SER A 56 -8.58 23.57 -11.96
N GLN A 57 -8.41 22.95 -13.11
CA GLN A 57 -7.91 21.56 -13.22
C GLN A 57 -6.50 21.39 -12.66
N ASN A 58 -5.65 22.38 -12.83
CA ASN A 58 -4.28 22.34 -12.31
C ASN A 58 -4.26 22.33 -10.77
N VAL A 59 -5.17 23.07 -10.12
CA VAL A 59 -5.31 23.07 -8.67
C VAL A 59 -5.83 21.72 -8.17
N LYS A 60 -6.81 21.12 -8.85
CA LYS A 60 -7.28 19.75 -8.53
C LYS A 60 -6.13 18.75 -8.61
N ALA A 61 -5.38 18.78 -9.70
CA ALA A 61 -4.25 17.89 -9.92
C ALA A 61 -3.15 18.08 -8.84
N LEU A 62 -2.87 19.33 -8.45
CA LEU A 62 -1.90 19.63 -7.40
C LEU A 62 -2.35 19.07 -6.03
N ILE A 63 -3.61 19.25 -5.67
CA ILE A 63 -4.17 18.73 -4.42
C ILE A 63 -4.06 17.20 -4.39
N VAL A 64 -4.50 16.52 -5.44
CA VAL A 64 -4.41 15.05 -5.56
C VAL A 64 -2.95 14.60 -5.49
N LEU A 65 -2.03 15.30 -6.15
CA LEU A 65 -0.60 14.99 -6.11
C LEU A 65 -0.03 15.10 -4.69
N LEU A 66 -0.35 16.16 -3.96
CA LEU A 66 0.13 16.36 -2.59
C LEU A 66 -0.40 15.28 -1.63
N PHE A 67 -1.70 14.99 -1.69
CA PHE A 67 -2.29 13.90 -0.90
C PHE A 67 -1.68 12.54 -1.27
N ASN A 68 -1.45 12.27 -2.55
CA ASN A 68 -0.84 11.02 -3.02
C ASN A 68 0.60 10.87 -2.52
N ILE A 69 1.42 11.92 -2.61
CA ILE A 69 2.81 11.89 -2.10
C ILE A 69 2.82 11.65 -0.60
N GLY A 70 1.99 12.36 0.15
CA GLY A 70 1.87 12.19 1.59
C GLY A 70 1.41 10.78 1.96
N PHE A 71 0.35 10.29 1.32
CA PHE A 71 -0.14 8.93 1.52
C PHE A 71 0.93 7.88 1.21
N GLN A 72 1.59 7.96 0.06
CA GLN A 72 2.65 7.04 -0.32
C GLN A 72 3.78 7.01 0.71
N PHE A 73 4.16 8.17 1.26
CA PHE A 73 5.20 8.23 2.27
C PHE A 73 4.82 7.45 3.54
N PHE A 74 3.66 7.72 4.13
CA PHE A 74 3.21 7.07 5.36
C PHE A 74 2.81 5.61 5.13
N TYR A 75 2.15 5.31 4.02
CA TYR A 75 1.75 3.94 3.67
C TYR A 75 2.96 3.02 3.49
N MET A 76 3.99 3.49 2.79
CA MET A 76 5.20 2.68 2.60
C MET A 76 5.97 2.47 3.90
N PHE A 77 5.97 3.43 4.82
CA PHE A 77 6.52 3.23 6.16
C PHE A 77 5.78 2.13 6.92
N PHE A 78 4.45 2.18 6.89
CA PHE A 78 3.60 1.15 7.47
C PHE A 78 3.87 -0.21 6.83
N TYR A 79 3.86 -0.28 5.51
CA TYR A 79 4.02 -1.50 4.75
C TYR A 79 5.39 -2.16 4.98
N GLU A 80 6.47 -1.41 4.88
CA GLU A 80 7.83 -1.90 5.15
C GLU A 80 7.97 -2.41 6.60
N SER A 81 7.39 -1.70 7.55
CA SER A 81 7.40 -2.12 8.96
C SER A 81 6.59 -3.39 9.18
N TYR A 82 5.44 -3.53 8.53
CA TYR A 82 4.60 -4.72 8.57
C TYR A 82 5.31 -5.94 7.98
N GLU A 83 5.91 -5.81 6.80
CA GLU A 83 6.67 -6.90 6.16
C GLU A 83 7.85 -7.38 7.02
N ASN A 84 8.62 -6.43 7.54
CA ASN A 84 9.77 -6.75 8.36
C ASN A 84 9.37 -7.30 9.75
N LEU A 85 8.22 -6.89 10.30
CA LEU A 85 7.72 -7.42 11.55
C LEU A 85 7.49 -8.93 11.46
N ILE A 86 6.94 -9.43 10.36
CA ILE A 86 6.70 -10.86 10.17
C ILE A 86 8.01 -11.65 10.29
N MET A 87 9.13 -11.09 9.81
CA MET A 87 10.42 -11.75 9.86
C MET A 87 11.01 -11.83 11.27
N VAL A 88 10.61 -10.96 12.18
CA VAL A 88 11.12 -10.90 13.56
C VAL A 88 10.16 -11.45 14.61
N LEU A 89 8.94 -11.89 14.20
CA LEU A 89 7.93 -12.43 15.09
C LEU A 89 8.32 -13.77 15.72
N SER A 90 9.00 -14.63 14.96
CA SER A 90 9.42 -15.95 15.46
C SER A 90 10.85 -16.29 15.00
N PRO A 91 11.66 -16.92 15.87
CA PRO A 91 12.92 -17.51 15.46
C PRO A 91 12.74 -18.75 14.58
N ASP A 92 11.58 -19.43 14.66
CA ASP A 92 11.29 -20.62 13.88
C ASP A 92 10.93 -20.24 12.43
N THR A 93 11.66 -20.85 11.49
CA THR A 93 11.48 -20.65 10.05
C THR A 93 10.15 -21.20 9.57
N GLN A 94 9.67 -22.32 10.15
CA GLN A 94 8.41 -22.93 9.76
C GLN A 94 7.21 -22.08 10.19
N GLU A 95 7.24 -21.53 11.40
CA GLU A 95 6.19 -20.60 11.85
C GLU A 95 6.11 -19.35 10.94
N ARG A 96 7.27 -18.78 10.57
CA ARG A 96 7.29 -17.64 9.64
C ARG A 96 6.73 -18.00 8.26
N ALA A 97 7.08 -19.17 7.74
CA ALA A 97 6.55 -19.65 6.47
C ALA A 97 5.03 -19.83 6.51
N ASN A 98 4.50 -20.37 7.59
CA ASN A 98 3.05 -20.51 7.78
C ASN A 98 2.33 -19.16 7.81
N VAL A 99 2.87 -18.20 8.55
CA VAL A 99 2.32 -16.83 8.60
C VAL A 99 2.35 -16.17 7.22
N LEU A 100 3.45 -16.29 6.49
CA LEU A 100 3.56 -15.75 5.12
C LEU A 100 2.58 -16.40 4.15
N THR A 101 2.35 -17.71 4.27
CA THR A 101 1.38 -18.42 3.44
C THR A 101 -0.05 -17.94 3.71
N ILE A 102 -0.46 -17.84 4.98
CA ILE A 102 -1.78 -17.31 5.35
C ILE A 102 -1.94 -15.88 4.87
N LYS A 103 -0.92 -15.05 5.09
CA LYS A 103 -0.89 -13.67 4.60
C LYS A 103 -1.12 -13.59 3.09
N SER A 104 -0.42 -14.43 2.32
CA SER A 104 -0.52 -14.45 0.85
C SER A 104 -1.94 -14.80 0.40
N VAL A 105 -2.57 -15.79 1.03
CA VAL A 105 -3.97 -16.16 0.74
C VAL A 105 -4.92 -15.01 1.05
N VAL A 106 -4.83 -14.42 2.24
CA VAL A 106 -5.70 -13.30 2.62
C VAL A 106 -5.48 -12.08 1.71
N TYR A 107 -4.22 -11.81 1.36
CA TYR A 107 -3.87 -10.70 0.48
C TYR A 107 -4.44 -10.87 -0.93
N SER A 108 -4.42 -12.10 -1.47
CA SER A 108 -5.00 -12.38 -2.79
C SER A 108 -6.54 -12.31 -2.81
N MET A 109 -7.20 -12.54 -1.67
CA MET A 109 -8.66 -12.41 -1.55
C MET A 109 -9.14 -10.95 -1.49
N ALA A 110 -8.33 -10.04 -1.00
CA ALA A 110 -8.73 -8.65 -0.78
C ALA A 110 -9.18 -7.92 -2.07
N PRO A 111 -8.47 -8.00 -3.20
CA PRO A 111 -8.93 -7.42 -4.46
C PRO A 111 -10.24 -8.04 -4.94
N SER A 112 -10.42 -9.35 -4.83
CA SER A 112 -11.65 -10.05 -5.23
C SER A 112 -12.86 -9.60 -4.40
N ILE A 113 -12.68 -9.41 -3.09
CA ILE A 113 -13.72 -8.85 -2.22
C ILE A 113 -14.03 -7.40 -2.62
N ALA A 114 -13.01 -6.59 -2.87
CA ALA A 114 -13.20 -5.20 -3.27
C ALA A 114 -13.97 -5.08 -4.60
N THR A 115 -13.61 -5.89 -5.61
CA THR A 115 -14.29 -5.91 -6.91
C THR A 115 -15.74 -6.39 -6.82
N ALA A 116 -16.08 -7.25 -5.86
CA ALA A 116 -17.45 -7.68 -5.61
C ALA A 116 -18.27 -6.62 -4.83
N VAL A 117 -17.68 -5.99 -3.81
CA VAL A 117 -18.36 -5.02 -2.94
C VAL A 117 -18.59 -3.68 -3.65
N LEU A 118 -17.62 -3.23 -4.45
CA LEU A 118 -17.68 -1.91 -5.10
C LEU A 118 -18.91 -1.72 -5.99
N PRO A 119 -19.26 -2.64 -6.91
CA PRO A 119 -20.46 -2.53 -7.73
C PRO A 119 -21.76 -2.62 -6.92
N LEU A 120 -21.78 -3.44 -5.85
CA LEU A 120 -22.96 -3.56 -4.99
C LEU A 120 -23.29 -2.23 -4.28
N VAL A 121 -22.26 -1.56 -3.77
CA VAL A 121 -22.42 -0.26 -3.13
C VAL A 121 -22.74 0.81 -4.17
N ALA A 122 -22.14 0.77 -5.36
CA ALA A 122 -22.43 1.70 -6.46
C ALA A 122 -23.89 1.61 -6.91
N LYS A 123 -24.46 0.41 -6.97
CA LYS A 123 -25.87 0.20 -7.32
C LYS A 123 -26.82 0.92 -6.34
N VAL A 124 -26.47 0.95 -5.07
CA VAL A 124 -27.32 1.54 -4.02
C VAL A 124 -27.06 3.04 -3.87
N ALA A 125 -25.79 3.46 -3.97
CA ALA A 125 -25.38 4.83 -3.63
C ALA A 125 -25.35 5.78 -4.84
N THR A 126 -25.04 5.29 -6.05
CA THR A 126 -24.74 6.13 -7.22
C THR A 126 -25.41 5.65 -8.52
N ASN A 127 -26.48 4.83 -8.44
CA ASN A 127 -27.18 4.31 -9.61
C ASN A 127 -26.25 3.65 -10.64
N ASN A 128 -25.34 2.78 -10.19
CA ASN A 128 -24.30 2.08 -10.97
C ASN A 128 -23.17 2.96 -11.53
N ASP A 129 -23.03 4.21 -11.09
CA ASP A 129 -21.88 5.02 -11.49
C ASP A 129 -20.69 4.73 -10.55
N LEU A 130 -19.71 3.99 -11.06
CA LEU A 130 -18.46 3.65 -10.35
C LEU A 130 -17.49 4.83 -10.26
N TYR A 131 -17.68 5.88 -11.02
CA TYR A 131 -16.80 7.05 -11.07
C TYR A 131 -17.33 8.23 -10.26
N ASP A 132 -18.54 8.12 -9.69
CA ASP A 132 -19.07 9.17 -8.81
C ASP A 132 -18.24 9.22 -7.51
N MET A 133 -17.72 10.40 -7.20
CA MET A 133 -16.93 10.65 -5.99
C MET A 133 -17.73 10.36 -4.71
N LYS A 134 -19.07 10.40 -4.75
CA LYS A 134 -19.93 10.05 -3.62
C LYS A 134 -19.73 8.61 -3.17
N LEU A 135 -19.52 7.68 -4.11
CA LEU A 135 -19.23 6.28 -3.80
C LEU A 135 -17.99 6.16 -2.91
N TYR A 136 -16.93 6.81 -3.28
CA TYR A 136 -15.67 6.76 -2.56
C TYR A 136 -15.74 7.49 -1.21
N ARG A 137 -16.49 8.58 -1.11
CA ARG A 137 -16.77 9.27 0.16
C ARG A 137 -17.52 8.39 1.17
N ILE A 138 -18.33 7.45 0.71
CA ILE A 138 -19.03 6.49 1.58
C ILE A 138 -18.14 5.32 1.95
N LEU A 139 -17.35 4.80 1.01
CA LEU A 139 -16.54 3.60 1.20
C LEU A 139 -15.25 3.83 1.99
N TYR A 140 -14.50 4.88 1.70
CA TYR A 140 -13.17 5.06 2.29
C TYR A 140 -13.16 5.27 3.81
N PRO A 141 -14.06 6.08 4.43
CA PRO A 141 -14.01 6.28 5.88
C PRO A 141 -14.21 5.00 6.70
N PRO A 142 -15.20 4.11 6.42
CA PRO A 142 -15.33 2.85 7.15
C PRO A 142 -14.11 1.94 6.99
N PHE A 143 -13.56 1.83 5.78
CA PHE A 143 -12.35 1.03 5.54
C PHE A 143 -11.12 1.62 6.22
N ALA A 144 -10.99 2.94 6.27
CA ALA A 144 -9.90 3.60 7.00
C ALA A 144 -9.99 3.33 8.50
N ILE A 145 -11.19 3.41 9.08
CA ILE A 145 -11.42 3.08 10.50
C ILE A 145 -11.06 1.62 10.77
N LEU A 146 -11.53 0.70 9.92
CA LEU A 146 -11.20 -0.73 10.01
C LEU A 146 -9.68 -0.94 9.94
N GLY A 147 -9.00 -0.27 9.02
CA GLY A 147 -7.54 -0.33 8.87
C GLY A 147 -6.81 0.12 10.14
N VAL A 148 -7.24 1.22 10.76
CA VAL A 148 -6.68 1.69 12.04
C VAL A 148 -6.94 0.69 13.16
N ILE A 149 -8.15 0.14 13.27
CA ILE A 149 -8.50 -0.88 14.29
C ILE A 149 -7.61 -2.12 14.13
N CYS A 150 -7.45 -2.63 12.90
CA CYS A 150 -6.56 -3.76 12.62
C CYS A 150 -5.10 -3.44 12.99
N SER A 151 -4.63 -2.24 12.71
CA SER A 151 -3.28 -1.81 13.04
C SER A 151 -3.04 -1.74 14.55
N VAL A 152 -4.01 -1.21 15.31
CA VAL A 152 -4.00 -1.21 16.79
C VAL A 152 -4.01 -2.64 17.32
N TYR A 153 -4.85 -3.51 16.76
CA TYR A 153 -4.92 -4.92 17.15
C TYR A 153 -3.60 -5.65 16.93
N ILE A 154 -2.96 -5.47 15.77
CA ILE A 154 -1.64 -6.05 15.49
C ILE A 154 -0.62 -5.51 16.48
N PHE A 155 -0.56 -4.19 16.70
CA PHE A 155 0.35 -3.58 17.67
C PHE A 155 0.19 -4.14 19.08
N ALA A 156 -1.05 -4.34 19.55
CA ALA A 156 -1.33 -4.84 20.89
C ALA A 156 -0.96 -6.31 21.08
N ASN A 157 -1.18 -7.15 20.05
CA ASN A 157 -1.06 -8.61 20.17
C ASN A 157 0.25 -9.19 19.61
N THR A 158 1.12 -8.39 18.99
CA THR A 158 2.40 -8.87 18.48
C THR A 158 3.56 -8.42 19.36
N GLN A 159 4.61 -9.24 19.43
CA GLN A 159 5.88 -8.90 20.09
C GLN A 159 7.03 -9.35 19.21
N GLU A 160 8.04 -8.49 19.09
CA GLU A 160 9.26 -8.83 18.37
C GLU A 160 10.11 -9.77 19.23
N LYS A 161 10.22 -11.05 18.83
CA LYS A 161 10.99 -12.05 19.56
C LYS A 161 12.48 -12.03 19.16
N ILE A 162 12.77 -11.61 17.92
CA ILE A 162 14.13 -11.46 17.45
C ILE A 162 14.54 -10.01 17.63
N VAL A 163 15.22 -9.71 18.74
CA VAL A 163 15.78 -8.37 18.98
C VAL A 163 17.21 -8.35 18.48
N GLN A 164 17.48 -7.55 17.46
CA GLN A 164 18.87 -7.32 17.02
C GLN A 164 19.66 -6.65 18.14
N ALA A 165 20.81 -7.24 18.49
CA ALA A 165 21.69 -6.68 19.50
C ALA A 165 22.08 -5.24 19.11
N ARG A 166 21.96 -4.31 20.06
CA ARG A 166 22.25 -2.87 19.89
C ARG A 166 23.67 -2.57 19.41
N SER A 167 24.61 -3.53 19.55
CA SER A 167 26.00 -3.42 19.18
C SER A 167 26.33 -3.73 17.72
N HIS A 168 25.39 -4.23 16.93
CA HIS A 168 25.64 -4.69 15.55
C HIS A 168 25.05 -3.75 14.49
N VAL A 169 25.24 -2.45 14.67
CA VAL A 169 24.94 -1.50 13.59
C VAL A 169 26.14 -1.47 12.65
N VAL A 170 26.13 -2.33 11.66
CA VAL A 170 27.06 -2.22 10.53
C VAL A 170 26.63 -1.00 9.74
N GLN A 171 27.34 0.11 9.89
CA GLN A 171 27.15 1.30 9.05
C GLN A 171 27.66 1.01 7.64
N ILE A 172 26.79 0.46 6.81
CA ILE A 172 27.09 0.25 5.39
C ILE A 172 26.85 1.59 4.68
N LYS A 173 27.87 2.12 4.02
CA LYS A 173 27.70 3.30 3.17
C LYS A 173 26.76 2.94 2.01
N PHE A 174 25.82 3.81 1.70
CA PHE A 174 24.81 3.59 0.66
C PHE A 174 25.41 3.13 -0.68
N LEU A 175 26.53 3.74 -1.10
CA LEU A 175 27.20 3.38 -2.35
C LEU A 175 27.79 1.95 -2.33
N ASP A 176 28.25 1.48 -1.18
CA ASP A 176 28.79 0.12 -1.04
C ASP A 176 27.66 -0.92 -1.07
N ALA A 177 26.51 -0.60 -0.46
CA ALA A 177 25.30 -1.40 -0.55
C ALA A 177 24.81 -1.51 -2.02
N VAL A 178 24.71 -0.39 -2.73
CA VAL A 178 24.33 -0.37 -4.16
C VAL A 178 25.30 -1.19 -5.00
N ARG A 179 26.62 -1.06 -4.76
CA ARG A 179 27.63 -1.80 -5.50
C ARG A 179 27.57 -3.31 -5.21
N ALA A 180 27.30 -3.70 -3.98
CA ALA A 180 27.13 -5.10 -3.59
C ALA A 180 25.90 -5.73 -4.27
N VAL A 181 24.78 -5.02 -4.26
CA VAL A 181 23.54 -5.44 -4.91
C VAL A 181 23.68 -5.53 -6.43
N ALA A 182 24.34 -4.54 -7.05
CA ALA A 182 24.60 -4.52 -8.50
C ALA A 182 25.43 -5.70 -9.00
N LYS A 183 26.31 -6.26 -8.15
CA LYS A 183 27.12 -7.44 -8.47
C LYS A 183 26.35 -8.77 -8.33
N ASN A 184 25.21 -8.77 -7.65
CA ASN A 184 24.44 -9.98 -7.39
C ASN A 184 23.54 -10.34 -8.60
N LYS A 185 23.92 -11.38 -9.33
CA LYS A 185 23.18 -11.86 -10.51
C LYS A 185 21.74 -12.30 -10.18
N LEU A 186 21.53 -12.92 -9.01
CA LEU A 186 20.20 -13.35 -8.56
C LEU A 186 19.28 -12.16 -8.33
N PHE A 187 19.80 -11.05 -7.84
CA PHE A 187 19.03 -9.82 -7.69
C PHE A 187 18.47 -9.34 -9.03
N TRP A 188 19.27 -9.35 -10.08
CA TRP A 188 18.82 -8.92 -11.42
C TRP A 188 17.77 -9.85 -12.01
N VAL A 189 17.92 -11.17 -11.81
CA VAL A 189 16.91 -12.15 -12.27
C VAL A 189 15.57 -11.93 -11.57
N ILE A 190 15.57 -11.76 -10.24
CA ILE A 190 14.36 -11.51 -9.45
C ILE A 190 13.74 -10.16 -9.84
N SER A 191 14.56 -9.12 -10.04
CA SER A 191 14.09 -7.80 -10.47
C SER A 191 13.45 -7.85 -11.85
N LEU A 192 14.04 -8.61 -12.80
CA LEU A 192 13.47 -8.80 -14.12
C LEU A 192 12.14 -9.54 -14.07
N ALA A 193 12.03 -10.58 -13.23
CA ALA A 193 10.77 -11.29 -13.01
C ALA A 193 9.69 -10.35 -12.43
N GLY A 194 10.06 -9.48 -11.48
CA GLY A 194 9.16 -8.46 -10.95
C GLY A 194 8.72 -7.42 -12.00
N TRP A 195 9.59 -7.04 -12.93
CA TRP A 195 9.24 -6.15 -14.03
C TRP A 195 8.26 -6.80 -15.02
N ILE A 196 8.42 -8.09 -15.30
CA ILE A 196 7.44 -8.83 -16.12
C ILE A 196 6.09 -8.91 -15.41
N GLY A 197 6.07 -9.15 -14.09
CA GLY A 197 4.85 -9.13 -13.27
C GLY A 197 4.13 -7.77 -13.26
N PHE A 198 4.85 -6.65 -13.43
CA PHE A 198 4.23 -5.33 -13.57
C PHE A 198 3.34 -5.21 -14.81
N LEU A 199 3.63 -5.95 -15.88
CA LEU A 199 2.80 -5.98 -17.08
C LEU A 199 1.41 -6.55 -16.81
N GLU A 200 1.26 -7.48 -15.88
CA GLU A 200 -0.03 -8.05 -15.48
C GLU A 200 -0.96 -6.98 -14.90
N SER A 201 -0.48 -6.16 -13.97
CA SER A 201 -1.29 -5.10 -13.38
C SER A 201 -1.66 -4.01 -14.40
N THR A 202 -0.78 -3.72 -15.33
CA THR A 202 -1.02 -2.78 -16.43
C THR A 202 -2.08 -3.31 -17.39
N TYR A 203 -2.04 -4.60 -17.68
CA TYR A 203 -3.03 -5.28 -18.54
C TYR A 203 -4.43 -5.23 -17.93
N GLY A 204 -4.57 -5.50 -16.64
CA GLY A 204 -5.84 -5.39 -15.93
C GLY A 204 -6.46 -3.98 -16.01
N ASN A 205 -5.64 -2.95 -15.81
CA ASN A 205 -6.07 -1.57 -15.96
C ASN A 205 -6.47 -1.22 -17.41
N MET A 206 -5.73 -1.71 -18.41
CA MET A 206 -6.07 -1.52 -19.83
C MET A 206 -7.40 -2.20 -20.20
N LEU A 207 -7.65 -3.42 -19.72
CA LEU A 207 -8.91 -4.12 -19.95
C LEU A 207 -10.10 -3.33 -19.38
N GLN A 208 -9.95 -2.79 -18.17
CA GLN A 208 -11.00 -1.97 -17.55
C GLN A 208 -11.28 -0.71 -18.37
N TRP A 209 -10.23 -0.05 -18.89
CA TRP A 209 -10.36 1.10 -19.79
C TRP A 209 -11.02 0.75 -21.12
N CYS A 210 -10.59 -0.34 -21.76
CA CYS A 210 -11.18 -0.82 -23.01
C CYS A 210 -12.68 -1.14 -22.84
N TYR A 211 -13.03 -1.79 -21.73
CA TYR A 211 -14.43 -2.10 -21.42
C TYR A 211 -15.27 -0.84 -21.26
N GLN A 212 -14.75 0.15 -20.54
CA GLN A 212 -15.46 1.40 -20.29
C GLN A 212 -15.71 2.23 -21.56
N TYR A 213 -14.76 2.24 -22.50
CA TYR A 213 -14.87 3.06 -23.72
C TYR A 213 -15.52 2.34 -24.90
N HIS A 214 -15.53 1.01 -24.91
CA HIS A 214 -16.13 0.22 -25.99
C HIS A 214 -17.55 -0.26 -25.71
N ASN A 215 -17.91 -0.48 -24.47
CA ASN A 215 -19.25 -0.87 -24.09
C ASN A 215 -19.97 0.31 -23.45
N THR A 216 -21.17 0.58 -23.95
CA THR A 216 -22.12 1.55 -23.41
C THR A 216 -22.32 1.35 -21.91
N LYS A 217 -22.50 2.43 -21.20
CA LYS A 217 -22.62 2.63 -19.75
C LYS A 217 -23.58 1.72 -18.97
N GLU A 218 -24.20 0.72 -19.59
CA GLU A 218 -25.31 -0.03 -19.00
C GLU A 218 -24.90 -1.14 -18.03
N ASP A 219 -23.67 -1.64 -18.10
CA ASP A 219 -23.22 -2.80 -17.29
C ASP A 219 -21.97 -2.54 -16.45
N GLY A 220 -22.07 -1.65 -15.46
CA GLY A 220 -21.00 -1.47 -14.46
C GLY A 220 -20.62 -2.75 -13.71
N VAL A 221 -21.51 -3.74 -13.65
CA VAL A 221 -21.27 -5.07 -13.08
C VAL A 221 -20.37 -5.92 -13.98
N GLY A 222 -20.44 -5.76 -15.30
CA GLY A 222 -19.59 -6.48 -16.25
C GLY A 222 -18.11 -6.13 -16.13
N ALA A 223 -17.77 -4.85 -15.88
CA ALA A 223 -16.39 -4.41 -15.72
C ALA A 223 -15.68 -5.09 -14.51
N GLY A 224 -16.42 -5.32 -13.42
CA GLY A 224 -15.89 -6.02 -12.24
C GLY A 224 -15.66 -7.52 -12.46
N LEU A 225 -16.45 -8.17 -13.33
CA LEU A 225 -16.33 -9.60 -13.61
C LEU A 225 -15.14 -9.94 -14.52
N TYR A 226 -14.70 -9.01 -15.38
CA TYR A 226 -13.54 -9.22 -16.25
C TYR A 226 -12.19 -8.99 -15.57
N THR A 227 -12.17 -8.48 -14.33
CA THR A 227 -10.95 -8.26 -13.53
C THR A 227 -10.72 -9.34 -12.47
N ILE A 228 -11.58 -10.35 -12.40
CA ILE A 228 -11.42 -11.55 -11.56
C ILE A 228 -10.74 -12.66 -12.37
#